data_89d44c69b38ad433a8b88d8b31e4cc90
#
_entry.id   89d44c69b38ad433a8b88d8b31e4cc90
#
_cell.length_a   1.000
_cell.length_b   1.000
_cell.length_c   1.000
_cell.angle_alpha   90.00
_cell.angle_beta   90.00
_cell.angle_gamma   90.00
#
_symmetry.space_group_name_H-M   'P 1'
#
loop_
_entity.id
_entity.type
_entity.pdbx_description
1 polymer ?
#
loop_
_entity_poly.entity_id
_entity_poly.type
_entity_poly.pdbx_seq_one_letter_code
_entity_poly.pdbx_strand_id
1 'polypeptide(L)'
;MGGTARIIVNEVTSANPSELRGFLEVAGDRAGVVIANPNGILADDAGFLNTARVTLATGRTEMDAAGNLAALRIDDGKILITGNGLNAKGVDSAELYARAIEINAGLWAERARLVTGANTIRYAEGTISPITADSNTPSYALDLSAIGGMYANRIALIGTEKGLGVNLEGQITSTQ
;
A
#
# COMPACT_ATOMS: atom_id res chain seq x y z
N MET A 1 4.40 -21.16 25.22
CA MET A 1 5.35 -20.78 24.19
C MET A 1 4.61 -19.84 23.25
N GLY A 2 5.02 -18.59 23.12
CA GLY A 2 4.43 -17.65 22.15
C GLY A 2 4.80 -18.12 20.73
N GLY A 3 3.81 -18.25 19.85
CA GLY A 3 4.07 -18.49 18.43
C GLY A 3 4.70 -17.25 17.80
N THR A 4 5.46 -17.44 16.70
CA THR A 4 6.01 -16.34 15.92
C THR A 4 4.88 -15.52 15.28
N ALA A 5 5.02 -14.20 15.29
CA ALA A 5 4.05 -13.30 14.66
C ALA A 5 4.01 -13.55 13.14
N ARG A 6 2.82 -13.77 12.59
CA ARG A 6 2.62 -13.91 11.14
C ARG A 6 2.47 -12.56 10.44
N ILE A 7 2.02 -11.56 11.17
CA ILE A 7 1.77 -10.20 10.69
C ILE A 7 2.24 -9.23 11.76
N ILE A 8 2.97 -8.20 11.35
CA ILE A 8 3.36 -7.07 12.17
C ILE A 8 2.57 -5.87 11.67
N VAL A 9 1.74 -5.30 12.55
CA VAL A 9 0.91 -4.14 12.22
C VAL A 9 1.51 -2.92 12.91
N ASN A 10 1.87 -1.92 12.10
CA ASN A 10 2.25 -0.60 12.55
C ASN A 10 1.16 0.38 12.15
N GLU A 11 0.36 0.82 13.10
CA GLU A 11 -0.67 1.83 12.89
C GLU A 11 -0.21 3.18 13.47
N VAL A 12 -0.25 4.21 12.64
CA VAL A 12 0.07 5.58 13.04
C VAL A 12 -1.20 6.29 13.48
N THR A 13 -1.22 6.71 14.75
CA THR A 13 -2.35 7.42 15.38
C THR A 13 -2.11 8.92 15.51
N SER A 14 -0.92 9.40 15.12
CA SER A 14 -0.59 10.84 15.07
C SER A 14 -1.12 11.48 13.78
N ALA A 15 -1.01 12.82 13.70
CA ALA A 15 -1.50 13.59 12.55
C ALA A 15 -0.48 13.74 11.39
N ASN A 16 0.70 13.13 11.51
CA ASN A 16 1.74 13.27 10.49
C ASN A 16 1.76 12.09 9.53
N PRO A 17 2.04 12.28 8.24
CA PRO A 17 2.28 11.18 7.30
C PRO A 17 3.51 10.37 7.70
N SER A 18 3.56 9.11 7.25
CA SER A 18 4.74 8.25 7.41
C SER A 18 5.71 8.49 6.28
N GLU A 19 7.00 8.62 6.61
CA GLU A 19 8.08 8.66 5.64
C GLU A 19 8.90 7.37 5.76
N LEU A 20 8.89 6.57 4.71
CA LEU A 20 9.67 5.34 4.60
C LEU A 20 10.93 5.65 3.80
N ARG A 21 12.07 5.72 4.51
CA ARG A 21 13.39 5.97 3.93
C ARG A 21 14.36 4.88 4.39
N GLY A 22 14.82 4.05 3.45
CA GLY A 22 15.69 2.91 3.74
C GLY A 22 14.93 1.59 3.94
N PHE A 23 15.62 0.58 4.46
CA PHE A 23 15.09 -0.78 4.55
C PHE A 23 14.50 -1.08 5.92
N LEU A 24 13.31 -1.67 5.90
CA LEU A 24 12.66 -2.27 7.07
C LEU A 24 12.89 -3.79 7.02
N GLU A 25 13.46 -4.34 8.08
CA GLU A 25 13.73 -5.78 8.21
C GLU A 25 12.89 -6.41 9.31
N VAL A 26 12.30 -7.57 9.00
CA VAL A 26 11.67 -8.41 10.01
C VAL A 26 12.75 -9.28 10.66
N ALA A 27 13.04 -9.03 11.94
CA ALA A 27 13.98 -9.86 12.71
C ALA A 27 13.31 -11.19 13.09
N GLY A 28 13.97 -12.32 12.77
CA GLY A 28 13.48 -13.67 13.07
C GLY A 28 12.74 -14.30 11.89
N ASP A 29 11.61 -14.96 12.17
CA ASP A 29 10.83 -15.61 11.10
C ASP A 29 10.16 -14.60 10.18
N ARG A 30 10.08 -14.94 8.90
CA ARG A 30 9.47 -14.11 7.85
C ARG A 30 8.00 -13.84 8.16
N ALA A 31 7.58 -12.58 8.17
CA ALA A 31 6.22 -12.15 8.47
C ALA A 31 5.68 -11.14 7.46
N GLY A 32 4.37 -10.97 7.42
CA GLY A 32 3.74 -9.84 6.74
C GLY A 32 3.95 -8.55 7.53
N VAL A 33 4.14 -7.43 6.83
CA VAL A 33 4.23 -6.09 7.43
C VAL A 33 3.10 -5.23 6.91
N VAL A 34 2.36 -4.63 7.81
CA VAL A 34 1.31 -3.65 7.52
C VAL A 34 1.72 -2.31 8.12
N ILE A 35 1.76 -1.28 7.29
CA ILE A 35 1.94 0.10 7.73
C ILE A 35 0.66 0.85 7.37
N ALA A 36 -0.08 1.28 8.38
CA ALA A 36 -1.35 1.97 8.24
C ALA A 36 -1.25 3.40 8.78
N ASN A 37 -1.49 4.39 7.91
CA ASN A 37 -1.48 5.79 8.31
C ASN A 37 -2.49 6.61 7.50
N PRO A 38 -3.61 7.05 8.11
CA PRO A 38 -4.64 7.83 7.41
C PRO A 38 -4.14 9.19 6.88
N ASN A 39 -3.02 9.71 7.40
CA ASN A 39 -2.47 10.99 6.96
C ASN A 39 -1.57 10.88 5.71
N GLY A 40 -1.36 9.66 5.21
CA GLY A 40 -0.55 9.42 4.03
C GLY A 40 0.76 8.68 4.31
N ILE A 41 1.35 8.17 3.24
CA ILE A 41 2.63 7.43 3.25
C ILE A 41 3.49 7.93 2.10
N LEU A 42 4.72 8.31 2.39
CA LEU A 42 5.75 8.62 1.42
C LEU A 42 6.80 7.51 1.44
N ALA A 43 7.09 6.93 0.28
CA ALA A 43 8.15 5.97 0.07
C ALA A 43 9.24 6.58 -0.83
N ASP A 44 10.43 6.78 -0.25
CA ASP A 44 11.61 7.34 -0.90
C ASP A 44 12.83 6.51 -0.50
N ASP A 45 13.37 5.74 -1.43
CA ASP A 45 14.41 4.75 -1.15
C ASP A 45 13.96 3.67 -0.13
N ALA A 46 12.67 3.32 -0.18
CA ALA A 46 12.08 2.37 0.74
C ALA A 46 12.27 0.93 0.27
N GLY A 47 12.52 0.01 1.20
CA GLY A 47 12.62 -1.41 0.91
C GLY A 47 12.23 -2.30 2.07
N PHE A 48 12.06 -3.60 1.79
CA PHE A 48 11.64 -4.58 2.79
C PHE A 48 12.49 -5.84 2.70
N LEU A 49 13.01 -6.27 3.87
CA LEU A 49 13.83 -7.47 3.99
C LEU A 49 13.12 -8.48 4.91
N ASN A 50 13.27 -9.75 4.59
CA ASN A 50 12.67 -10.86 5.36
C ASN A 50 11.14 -10.70 5.58
N THR A 51 10.47 -10.08 4.59
CA THR A 51 9.04 -9.76 4.63
C THR A 51 8.28 -10.64 3.64
N ALA A 52 7.20 -11.31 4.08
CA ALA A 52 6.39 -12.16 3.22
C ALA A 52 5.45 -11.32 2.33
N ARG A 53 4.77 -10.36 2.94
CA ARG A 53 3.85 -9.43 2.29
C ARG A 53 4.02 -8.06 2.92
N VAL A 54 4.10 -7.01 2.10
CA VAL A 54 4.02 -5.63 2.57
C VAL A 54 2.68 -5.03 2.16
N THR A 55 2.01 -4.40 3.11
CA THR A 55 0.80 -3.63 2.88
C THR A 55 1.00 -2.21 3.37
N LEU A 56 0.97 -1.25 2.46
CA LEU A 56 0.94 0.18 2.76
C LEU A 56 -0.50 0.66 2.60
N ALA A 57 -1.10 1.21 3.66
CA ALA A 57 -2.50 1.60 3.67
C ALA A 57 -2.69 3.01 4.23
N THR A 58 -3.34 3.89 3.49
CA THR A 58 -3.74 5.20 4.02
C THR A 58 -5.09 5.09 4.74
N GLY A 59 -5.13 4.30 5.80
CA GLY A 59 -6.36 4.02 6.53
C GLY A 59 -6.11 3.58 7.95
N ARG A 60 -7.20 3.23 8.60
CA ARG A 60 -7.21 2.69 9.97
C ARG A 60 -7.34 1.18 9.92
N THR A 61 -6.79 0.55 10.94
CA THR A 61 -6.91 -0.90 11.12
C THR A 61 -8.19 -1.23 11.89
N GLU A 62 -8.86 -2.29 11.47
CA GLU A 62 -9.96 -2.90 12.21
C GLU A 62 -9.53 -4.27 12.70
N MET A 63 -9.50 -4.45 14.03
CA MET A 63 -9.14 -5.71 14.66
C MET A 63 -10.40 -6.53 14.97
N ASP A 64 -10.29 -7.86 14.89
CA ASP A 64 -11.34 -8.75 15.36
C ASP A 64 -11.28 -8.93 16.90
N ALA A 65 -12.26 -9.66 17.46
CA ALA A 65 -12.32 -9.92 18.89
C ALA A 65 -11.14 -10.77 19.42
N ALA A 66 -10.40 -11.44 18.54
CA ALA A 66 -9.22 -12.22 18.87
C ALA A 66 -7.92 -11.42 18.72
N GLY A 67 -8.00 -10.15 18.30
CA GLY A 67 -6.84 -9.27 18.08
C GLY A 67 -6.14 -9.49 16.74
N ASN A 68 -6.78 -10.14 15.76
CA ASN A 68 -6.22 -10.23 14.42
C ASN A 68 -6.67 -9.05 13.56
N LEU A 69 -5.86 -8.69 12.56
CA LEU A 69 -6.22 -7.68 11.59
C LEU A 69 -7.36 -8.20 10.69
N ALA A 70 -8.57 -7.69 10.90
CA ALA A 70 -9.76 -8.07 10.16
C ALA A 70 -9.89 -7.28 8.87
N ALA A 71 -9.73 -5.96 8.94
CA ALA A 71 -9.88 -5.09 7.78
C ALA A 71 -9.01 -3.83 7.88
N LEU A 72 -8.91 -3.15 6.75
CA LEU A 72 -8.34 -1.81 6.59
C LEU A 72 -9.45 -0.90 6.04
N ARG A 73 -9.74 0.19 6.74
CA ARG A 73 -10.69 1.21 6.30
C ARG A 73 -9.93 2.39 5.71
N ILE A 74 -10.04 2.56 4.40
CA ILE A 74 -9.41 3.62 3.63
C ILE A 74 -10.49 4.63 3.26
N ASP A 75 -10.45 5.83 3.80
CA ASP A 75 -11.42 6.91 3.52
C ASP A 75 -10.73 8.19 3.07
N ASP A 76 -9.42 8.30 3.25
CA ASP A 76 -8.60 9.45 2.86
C ASP A 76 -7.14 9.03 2.56
N GLY A 77 -6.28 10.02 2.39
CA GLY A 77 -4.84 9.91 2.30
C GLY A 77 -4.31 9.49 0.92
N LYS A 78 -3.03 9.74 0.75
CA LYS A 78 -2.27 9.45 -0.48
C LYS A 78 -1.03 8.63 -0.16
N ILE A 79 -0.73 7.65 -1.02
CA ILE A 79 0.60 7.03 -1.09
C ILE A 79 1.38 7.74 -2.19
N LEU A 80 2.58 8.24 -1.86
CA LEU A 80 3.52 8.85 -2.81
C LEU A 80 4.79 8.02 -2.87
N ILE A 81 5.14 7.53 -4.07
CA ILE A 81 6.42 6.88 -4.35
C ILE A 81 7.29 7.88 -5.13
N THR A 82 8.43 8.23 -4.58
CA THR A 82 9.33 9.26 -5.13
C THR A 82 10.81 8.91 -4.90
N GLY A 83 11.72 9.78 -5.31
CA GLY A 83 13.15 9.62 -5.12
C GLY A 83 13.71 8.35 -5.75
N ASN A 84 14.26 7.45 -4.94
CA ASN A 84 14.76 6.15 -5.39
C ASN A 84 13.70 5.04 -5.39
N GLY A 85 12.43 5.39 -5.09
CA GLY A 85 11.30 4.48 -5.24
C GLY A 85 11.05 3.52 -4.10
N LEU A 86 10.29 2.47 -4.40
CA LEU A 86 9.90 1.40 -3.48
C LEU A 86 10.39 0.04 -4.00
N ASN A 87 11.35 -0.55 -3.30
CA ASN A 87 11.92 -1.85 -3.62
C ASN A 87 11.28 -2.97 -2.78
N ALA A 88 10.35 -3.70 -3.38
CA ALA A 88 9.71 -4.88 -2.80
C ALA A 88 10.03 -6.18 -3.58
N LYS A 89 11.18 -6.26 -4.26
CA LYS A 89 11.56 -7.45 -5.06
C LYS A 89 11.72 -8.73 -4.24
N GLY A 90 12.11 -8.62 -2.98
CA GLY A 90 12.24 -9.78 -2.08
C GLY A 90 10.96 -10.17 -1.34
N VAL A 91 9.83 -9.54 -1.67
CA VAL A 91 8.53 -9.71 -1.02
C VAL A 91 7.58 -10.43 -1.97
N ASP A 92 6.80 -11.41 -1.49
CA ASP A 92 5.89 -12.17 -2.36
C ASP A 92 4.77 -11.29 -2.94
N SER A 93 4.30 -10.28 -2.19
CA SER A 93 3.39 -9.27 -2.71
C SER A 93 3.55 -7.91 -2.01
N ALA A 94 3.47 -6.85 -2.82
CA ALA A 94 3.36 -5.47 -2.38
C ALA A 94 1.92 -5.00 -2.65
N GLU A 95 1.25 -4.55 -1.60
CA GLU A 95 -0.13 -4.10 -1.63
C GLU A 95 -0.19 -2.64 -1.19
N LEU A 96 -0.69 -1.77 -2.06
CA LEU A 96 -0.82 -0.35 -1.82
C LEU A 96 -2.32 0.00 -1.84
N TYR A 97 -2.83 0.44 -0.70
CA TYR A 97 -4.23 0.75 -0.49
C TYR A 97 -4.38 2.20 -0.05
N ALA A 98 -4.90 3.03 -0.91
CA ALA A 98 -5.05 4.46 -0.63
C ALA A 98 -6.22 5.05 -1.39
N ARG A 99 -6.71 6.20 -0.95
CA ARG A 99 -7.69 6.91 -1.76
C ARG A 99 -7.08 7.41 -3.06
N ALA A 100 -5.81 7.86 -3.02
CA ALA A 100 -5.02 8.19 -4.20
C ALA A 100 -3.60 7.61 -4.11
N ILE A 101 -3.04 7.22 -5.25
CA ILE A 101 -1.66 6.74 -5.35
C ILE A 101 -0.94 7.54 -6.44
N GLU A 102 0.23 8.07 -6.11
CA GLU A 102 1.10 8.83 -7.01
C GLU A 102 2.46 8.14 -7.10
N ILE A 103 2.91 7.85 -8.33
CA ILE A 103 4.14 7.10 -8.59
C ILE A 103 5.06 7.95 -9.46
N ASN A 104 6.01 8.62 -8.82
CA ASN A 104 7.02 9.48 -9.45
C ASN A 104 8.41 8.85 -9.46
N ALA A 105 8.50 7.55 -9.15
CA ALA A 105 9.73 6.76 -9.17
C ALA A 105 9.43 5.28 -9.42
N GLY A 106 10.42 4.40 -9.33
CA GLY A 106 10.22 2.97 -9.54
C GLY A 106 9.47 2.28 -8.39
N LEU A 107 8.52 1.43 -8.72
CA LEU A 107 7.94 0.41 -7.84
C LEU A 107 8.33 -0.96 -8.37
N TRP A 108 9.11 -1.71 -7.61
CA TRP A 108 9.55 -3.07 -7.98
C TRP A 108 8.97 -4.09 -7.02
N ALA A 109 8.31 -5.13 -7.54
CA ALA A 109 7.71 -6.21 -6.76
C ALA A 109 7.63 -7.52 -7.54
N GLU A 110 7.41 -8.64 -6.84
CA GLU A 110 6.98 -9.88 -7.50
C GLU A 110 5.52 -9.77 -7.94
N ARG A 111 4.64 -9.35 -7.03
CA ARG A 111 3.24 -9.03 -7.31
C ARG A 111 2.93 -7.66 -6.73
N ALA A 112 2.39 -6.77 -7.55
CA ALA A 112 1.92 -5.46 -7.13
C ALA A 112 0.38 -5.41 -7.22
N ARG A 113 -0.27 -5.02 -6.12
CA ARG A 113 -1.71 -4.79 -6.07
C ARG A 113 -1.97 -3.38 -5.55
N LEU A 114 -2.51 -2.53 -6.39
CA LEU A 114 -2.87 -1.16 -6.07
C LEU A 114 -4.39 -1.04 -6.06
N VAL A 115 -4.94 -0.61 -4.94
CA VAL A 115 -6.37 -0.34 -4.78
C VAL A 115 -6.55 1.12 -4.42
N THR A 116 -7.29 1.84 -5.26
CA THR A 116 -7.57 3.26 -5.08
C THR A 116 -9.05 3.52 -4.83
N GLY A 117 -9.34 4.65 -4.18
CA GLY A 117 -10.68 5.04 -3.77
C GLY A 117 -10.96 4.72 -2.31
N ALA A 118 -12.11 5.21 -1.82
CA ALA A 118 -12.56 4.96 -0.46
C ALA A 118 -13.12 3.53 -0.32
N ASN A 119 -12.50 2.70 0.52
CA ASN A 119 -12.79 1.28 0.63
C ASN A 119 -12.62 0.74 2.05
N THR A 120 -13.39 -0.29 2.38
CA THR A 120 -13.02 -1.25 3.41
C THR A 120 -12.46 -2.50 2.74
N ILE A 121 -11.26 -2.90 3.13
CA ILE A 121 -10.56 -4.05 2.54
C ILE A 121 -10.37 -5.11 3.62
N ARG A 122 -11.03 -6.25 3.46
CA ARG A 122 -10.84 -7.42 4.31
C ARG A 122 -9.43 -7.97 4.10
N TYR A 123 -8.63 -7.99 5.18
CA TYR A 123 -7.18 -8.25 5.05
C TYR A 123 -6.87 -9.69 4.62
N ALA A 124 -7.54 -10.68 5.20
CA ALA A 124 -7.29 -12.09 4.90
C ALA A 124 -7.81 -12.50 3.52
N GLU A 125 -9.05 -12.09 3.18
CA GLU A 125 -9.73 -12.48 1.95
C GLU A 125 -9.37 -11.57 0.76
N GLY A 126 -8.88 -10.37 1.02
CA GLY A 126 -8.61 -9.37 0.01
C GLY A 126 -9.88 -8.79 -0.65
N THR A 127 -11.05 -8.98 -0.02
CA THR A 127 -12.34 -8.45 -0.50
C THR A 127 -12.37 -6.94 -0.34
N ILE A 128 -12.78 -6.25 -1.41
CA ILE A 128 -12.88 -4.78 -1.46
C ILE A 128 -14.35 -4.39 -1.43
N SER A 129 -14.71 -3.52 -0.51
CA SER A 129 -16.06 -2.94 -0.38
C SER A 129 -15.97 -1.43 -0.43
N PRO A 130 -16.46 -0.77 -1.49
CA PRO A 130 -16.47 0.69 -1.57
C PRO A 130 -17.26 1.31 -0.42
N ILE A 131 -16.77 2.44 0.10
CA ILE A 131 -17.43 3.23 1.15
C ILE A 131 -17.50 4.70 0.71
N THR A 132 -18.23 5.51 1.47
CA THR A 132 -18.23 6.96 1.28
C THR A 132 -16.93 7.54 1.87
N ALA A 133 -16.28 8.41 1.13
CA ALA A 133 -15.09 9.12 1.59
C ALA A 133 -15.47 10.28 2.52
N ASP A 134 -14.58 10.55 3.48
CA ASP A 134 -14.77 11.61 4.49
C ASP A 134 -14.14 12.95 4.06
N SER A 135 -13.36 12.99 2.99
CA SER A 135 -12.59 14.14 2.55
C SER A 135 -12.87 14.56 1.09
N ASN A 136 -12.23 15.65 0.65
CA ASN A 136 -12.33 16.15 -0.71
C ASN A 136 -11.84 15.11 -1.74
N THR A 137 -12.53 15.08 -2.88
CA THR A 137 -12.21 14.19 -4.00
C THR A 137 -10.85 14.51 -4.60
N PRO A 138 -9.90 13.57 -4.66
CA PRO A 138 -8.61 13.78 -5.33
C PRO A 138 -8.81 13.93 -6.84
N SER A 139 -7.87 14.62 -7.52
CA SER A 139 -7.92 14.80 -8.98
C SER A 139 -7.71 13.48 -9.74
N TYR A 140 -6.84 12.62 -9.21
CA TYR A 140 -6.53 11.31 -9.77
C TYR A 140 -6.62 10.24 -8.68
N ALA A 141 -7.16 9.09 -9.06
CA ALA A 141 -7.08 7.87 -8.24
C ALA A 141 -5.67 7.28 -8.31
N LEU A 142 -5.12 7.20 -9.52
CA LEU A 142 -3.76 6.77 -9.79
C LEU A 142 -3.09 7.76 -10.72
N ASP A 143 -1.92 8.26 -10.32
CA ASP A 143 -1.05 9.12 -11.12
C ASP A 143 0.32 8.46 -11.24
N LEU A 144 0.63 7.95 -12.43
CA LEU A 144 1.94 7.44 -12.80
C LEU A 144 2.60 8.46 -13.71
N SER A 145 3.49 9.27 -13.16
CA SER A 145 4.19 10.31 -13.90
C SER A 145 5.17 9.74 -14.94
N ALA A 146 5.59 10.56 -15.88
CA ALA A 146 6.50 10.18 -16.97
C ALA A 146 7.85 9.60 -16.47
N ILE A 147 8.29 9.95 -15.27
CA ILE A 147 9.50 9.42 -14.63
C ILE A 147 9.22 8.22 -13.72
N GLY A 148 7.95 7.92 -13.46
CA GLY A 148 7.53 6.78 -12.65
C GLY A 148 7.51 5.48 -13.43
N GLY A 149 7.53 4.36 -12.72
CA GLY A 149 7.43 3.05 -13.33
C GLY A 149 6.99 1.97 -12.35
N MET A 150 6.22 1.01 -12.85
CA MET A 150 5.83 -0.19 -12.11
C MET A 150 6.40 -1.42 -12.82
N TYR A 151 7.17 -2.22 -12.09
CA TYR A 151 7.87 -3.40 -12.59
C TYR A 151 7.56 -4.58 -11.69
N ALA A 152 6.73 -5.50 -12.15
CA ALA A 152 6.36 -6.69 -11.39
C ALA A 152 6.01 -7.87 -12.30
N ASN A 153 6.03 -9.10 -11.76
CA ASN A 153 5.57 -10.26 -12.53
C ASN A 153 4.05 -10.16 -12.77
N ARG A 154 3.30 -9.64 -11.78
CA ARG A 154 1.87 -9.37 -11.92
C ARG A 154 1.52 -8.02 -11.32
N ILE A 155 0.74 -7.23 -12.05
CA ILE A 155 0.24 -5.93 -11.60
C ILE A 155 -1.29 -5.95 -11.66
N ALA A 156 -1.95 -5.63 -10.54
CA ALA A 156 -3.38 -5.44 -10.46
C ALA A 156 -3.68 -4.00 -10.02
N LEU A 157 -4.38 -3.27 -10.86
CA LEU A 157 -4.84 -1.89 -10.60
C LEU A 157 -6.36 -1.91 -10.45
N ILE A 158 -6.88 -1.48 -9.31
CA ILE A 158 -8.30 -1.51 -8.98
C ILE A 158 -8.70 -0.13 -8.48
N GLY A 159 -9.50 0.58 -9.26
CA GLY A 159 -10.13 1.84 -8.85
C GLY A 159 -11.60 1.61 -8.53
N THR A 160 -12.07 2.11 -7.41
CA THR A 160 -13.45 1.88 -6.94
C THR A 160 -14.30 3.14 -6.89
N GLU A 161 -13.66 4.30 -6.78
CA GLU A 161 -14.36 5.59 -6.68
C GLU A 161 -14.64 6.15 -8.08
N LYS A 162 -15.90 6.44 -8.36
CA LYS A 162 -16.34 6.97 -9.66
C LYS A 162 -15.92 8.43 -9.82
N GLY A 163 -15.56 8.80 -11.05
CA GLY A 163 -15.23 10.18 -11.42
C GLY A 163 -13.77 10.58 -11.15
N LEU A 164 -12.96 9.69 -10.58
CA LEU A 164 -11.52 9.92 -10.44
C LEU A 164 -10.79 9.57 -11.74
N GLY A 165 -9.88 10.45 -12.16
CA GLY A 165 -9.00 10.22 -13.29
C GLY A 165 -7.92 9.16 -12.98
N VAL A 166 -7.39 8.57 -14.06
CA VAL A 166 -6.16 7.76 -14.01
C VAL A 166 -5.21 8.36 -15.04
N ASN A 167 -4.03 8.78 -14.58
CA ASN A 167 -2.96 9.26 -15.44
C ASN A 167 -1.86 8.19 -15.52
N LEU A 168 -1.49 7.77 -16.73
CA LEU A 168 -0.48 6.75 -16.98
C LEU A 168 0.51 7.25 -18.05
N GLU A 169 1.45 8.09 -17.66
CA GLU A 169 2.51 8.61 -18.52
C GLU A 169 3.81 7.79 -18.41
N GLY A 170 3.99 7.08 -17.29
CA GLY A 170 5.16 6.28 -17.01
C GLY A 170 5.12 4.87 -17.58
N GLN A 171 6.08 4.06 -17.20
CA GLN A 171 6.25 2.69 -17.69
C GLN A 171 5.55 1.67 -16.77
N ILE A 172 4.80 0.76 -17.37
CA ILE A 172 4.23 -0.42 -16.68
C ILE A 172 4.76 -1.67 -17.37
N THR A 173 5.49 -2.51 -16.64
CA THR A 173 6.05 -3.75 -17.16
C THR A 173 5.59 -4.92 -16.31
N SER A 174 4.92 -5.88 -16.94
CA SER A 174 4.54 -7.16 -16.34
C SER A 174 5.08 -8.31 -17.17
N THR A 175 5.48 -9.39 -16.50
CA THR A 175 6.01 -10.60 -17.16
C THR A 175 4.99 -11.73 -17.20
N GLN A 176 3.80 -11.56 -16.61
CA GLN A 176 2.66 -12.49 -16.63
C GLN A 176 1.36 -11.79 -16.96
#